data_ac617b28076ba0e46e20748ead6f08a7
#
_entry.id   ac617b28076ba0e46e20748ead6f08a7
#
_cell.length_a   1.000
_cell.length_b   1.000
_cell.length_c   1.000
_cell.angle_alpha   90.00
_cell.angle_beta   90.00
_cell.angle_gamma   90.00
#
_symmetry.space_group_name_H-M   'P 1'
#
loop_
_entity.id
_entity.type
_entity.pdbx_description
1 polymer ?
#
loop_
_entity_poly.entity_id
_entity_poly.type
_entity_poly.pdbx_seq_one_letter_code
_entity_poly.pdbx_strand_id
1 'polypeptide(L)'
;MEIIEADEQHIPAMQKIYAYHVLHGTASFETQPPDEGEMSARLKKIQEAGLLWLVVLHEGEVKGYCYLGRYRERFAYRHTLEDSIYIDPGFQKRGAGKALLRRAIDWAESHGYRQLIGNVGDSEN
;
A
#
# COMPACT_ATOMS: atom_id res chain seq x y z
N MET A 1 17.38 0.48 -3.26
CA MET A 1 15.95 0.40 -2.93
C MET A 1 15.63 -1.01 -2.51
N GLU A 2 15.07 -1.17 -1.33
CA GLU A 2 14.77 -2.47 -0.75
C GLU A 2 13.29 -2.57 -0.45
N ILE A 3 12.68 -3.72 -0.74
CA ILE A 3 11.24 -3.95 -0.48
C ILE A 3 11.12 -5.08 0.53
N ILE A 4 10.45 -4.81 1.65
CA ILE A 4 10.26 -5.78 2.72
C ILE A 4 8.80 -5.72 3.21
N GLU A 5 8.40 -6.72 3.98
CA GLU A 5 7.09 -6.69 4.61
C GLU A 5 7.05 -5.63 5.70
N ALA A 6 5.93 -4.94 5.79
CA ALA A 6 5.75 -3.88 6.78
C ALA A 6 5.53 -4.45 8.17
N ASP A 7 5.95 -3.68 9.17
CA ASP A 7 5.63 -3.98 10.57
C ASP A 7 5.38 -2.67 11.32
N GLU A 8 5.18 -2.77 12.63
CA GLU A 8 4.79 -1.61 13.45
C GLU A 8 5.83 -0.49 13.44
N GLN A 9 7.10 -0.81 13.26
CA GLN A 9 8.14 0.23 13.25
C GLN A 9 8.02 1.16 12.04
N HIS A 10 7.33 0.72 11.00
CA HIS A 10 7.16 1.51 9.78
C HIS A 10 5.95 2.45 9.85
N ILE A 11 5.10 2.32 10.86
CA ILE A 11 3.84 3.08 10.94
C ILE A 11 4.06 4.60 10.91
N PRO A 12 4.98 5.18 11.70
CA PRO A 12 5.12 6.64 11.66
C PRO A 12 5.43 7.19 10.27
N ALA A 13 6.32 6.52 9.54
CA ALA A 13 6.68 6.96 8.19
C ALA A 13 5.55 6.76 7.21
N MET A 14 4.85 5.63 7.28
CA MET A 14 3.70 5.37 6.41
C MET A 14 2.58 6.37 6.67
N GLN A 15 2.34 6.72 7.93
CA GLN A 15 1.32 7.69 8.28
C GLN A 15 1.63 9.06 7.65
N LYS A 16 2.88 9.48 7.69
CA LYS A 16 3.27 10.75 7.06
C LYS A 16 3.05 10.75 5.55
N ILE A 17 3.41 9.65 4.91
CA ILE A 17 3.22 9.53 3.46
C ILE A 17 1.73 9.57 3.11
N TYR A 18 0.92 8.81 3.83
CA TYR A 18 -0.50 8.77 3.55
C TYR A 18 -1.18 10.11 3.87
N ALA A 19 -0.77 10.77 4.96
CA ALA A 19 -1.30 12.09 5.31
C ALA A 19 -1.05 13.10 4.19
N TYR A 20 0.12 13.06 3.59
CA TYR A 20 0.41 13.93 2.44
C TYR A 20 -0.61 13.70 1.32
N HIS A 21 -0.84 12.43 0.96
CA HIS A 21 -1.77 12.11 -0.13
C HIS A 21 -3.22 12.47 0.20
N VAL A 22 -3.64 12.31 1.44
CA VAL A 22 -4.97 12.73 1.86
C VAL A 22 -5.11 14.25 1.73
N LEU A 23 -4.14 15.00 2.23
CA LEU A 23 -4.19 16.46 2.24
C LEU A 23 -4.08 17.07 0.83
N HIS A 24 -3.48 16.35 -0.10
CA HIS A 24 -3.32 16.82 -1.48
C HIS A 24 -4.31 16.17 -2.44
N GLY A 25 -5.31 15.44 -1.93
CA GLY A 25 -6.38 14.89 -2.75
C GLY A 25 -6.00 13.70 -3.63
N THR A 26 -4.85 13.07 -3.35
CA THR A 26 -4.42 11.91 -4.13
C THR A 26 -4.77 10.58 -3.47
N ALA A 27 -5.19 10.60 -2.20
CA ALA A 27 -5.74 9.42 -1.56
C ALA A 27 -7.27 9.48 -1.69
N SER A 28 -7.90 8.32 -1.85
CA SER A 28 -9.23 8.20 -2.41
C SER A 28 -10.33 9.03 -1.75
N PHE A 29 -10.83 8.61 -0.60
CA PHE A 29 -12.08 9.21 -0.11
C PHE A 29 -11.96 9.85 1.27
N GLU A 30 -10.77 9.88 1.84
CA GLU A 30 -10.61 10.44 3.16
C GLU A 30 -10.40 11.94 3.09
N THR A 31 -11.01 12.66 4.00
CA THR A 31 -10.88 14.12 4.08
C THR A 31 -9.89 14.53 5.17
N GLN A 32 -9.63 13.63 6.12
CA GLN A 32 -8.66 13.85 7.18
C GLN A 32 -7.72 12.67 7.28
N PRO A 33 -6.42 12.91 7.49
CA PRO A 33 -5.48 11.80 7.61
C PRO A 33 -5.77 10.96 8.85
N PRO A 34 -5.71 9.63 8.73
CA PRO A 34 -5.75 8.77 9.91
C PRO A 34 -4.50 8.97 10.75
N ASP A 35 -4.62 8.79 12.05
CA ASP A 35 -3.46 8.85 12.92
C ASP A 35 -2.68 7.52 12.89
N GLU A 36 -1.59 7.47 13.67
CA GLU A 36 -0.75 6.27 13.70
C GLU A 36 -1.50 5.07 14.27
N GLY A 37 -2.37 5.29 15.25
CA GLY A 37 -3.18 4.22 15.82
C GLY A 37 -4.11 3.58 14.81
N GLU A 38 -4.76 4.42 13.98
CA GLU A 38 -5.62 3.92 12.91
C GLU A 38 -4.81 3.19 11.85
N MET A 39 -3.64 3.71 11.48
CA MET A 39 -2.77 3.03 10.53
C MET A 39 -2.33 1.66 11.04
N SER A 40 -1.99 1.60 12.33
CA SER A 40 -1.62 0.33 12.96
C SER A 40 -2.76 -0.68 12.92
N ALA A 41 -3.99 -0.23 13.19
CA ALA A 41 -5.16 -1.10 13.12
C ALA A 41 -5.38 -1.64 11.69
N ARG A 42 -5.18 -0.79 10.69
CA ARG A 42 -5.32 -1.20 9.29
C ARG A 42 -4.27 -2.24 8.91
N LEU A 43 -3.02 -2.04 9.36
CA LEU A 43 -1.95 -2.99 9.10
C LEU A 43 -2.27 -4.36 9.71
N LYS A 44 -2.72 -4.38 10.96
CA LYS A 44 -3.08 -5.62 11.62
C LYS A 44 -4.21 -6.33 10.91
N LYS A 45 -5.22 -5.59 10.48
CA LYS A 45 -6.36 -6.18 9.78
C LYS A 45 -5.93 -6.87 8.49
N ILE A 46 -5.06 -6.23 7.71
CA ILE A 46 -4.53 -6.80 6.48
C ILE A 46 -3.72 -8.06 6.77
N GLN A 47 -2.85 -7.99 7.76
CA GLN A 47 -1.99 -9.13 8.12
C GLN A 47 -2.81 -10.31 8.66
N GLU A 48 -3.82 -10.03 9.46
CA GLU A 48 -4.70 -11.07 10.01
C GLU A 48 -5.53 -11.74 8.91
N ALA A 49 -5.83 -11.00 7.85
CA ALA A 49 -6.52 -11.57 6.70
C ALA A 49 -5.59 -12.38 5.80
N GLY A 50 -4.29 -12.45 6.13
CA GLY A 50 -3.32 -13.17 5.32
C GLY A 50 -2.94 -12.45 4.05
N LEU A 51 -3.13 -11.13 4.00
CA LEU A 51 -2.83 -10.34 2.83
C LEU A 51 -1.52 -9.57 2.99
N LEU A 52 -1.01 -9.05 1.88
CA LEU A 52 0.32 -8.47 1.80
C LEU A 52 0.31 -6.98 2.14
N TRP A 53 1.33 -6.56 2.87
CA TRP A 53 1.63 -5.13 3.06
C TRP A 53 3.14 -4.97 3.01
N LEU A 54 3.63 -4.19 2.04
CA LEU A 54 5.06 -3.99 1.79
C LEU A 54 5.45 -2.55 1.99
N VAL A 55 6.70 -2.33 2.37
CA VAL A 55 7.31 -1.01 2.35
C VAL A 55 8.53 -1.03 1.45
N VAL A 56 8.82 0.11 0.82
CA VAL A 56 10.06 0.28 0.09
C VAL A 56 10.96 1.20 0.90
N LEU A 57 12.19 0.76 1.11
CA LEU A 57 13.21 1.49 1.86
C LEU A 57 14.29 1.99 0.93
N HIS A 58 14.78 3.18 1.20
CA HIS A 58 15.94 3.72 0.52
C HIS A 58 16.82 4.35 1.59
N GLU A 59 18.05 3.87 1.68
CA GLU A 59 19.00 4.33 2.71
C GLU A 59 18.40 4.19 4.12
N GLY A 60 17.67 3.10 4.36
CA GLY A 60 17.08 2.81 5.65
C GLY A 60 15.78 3.52 5.96
N GLU A 61 15.30 4.38 5.09
CA GLU A 61 14.07 5.14 5.30
C GLU A 61 12.93 4.65 4.42
N VAL A 62 11.72 4.64 4.99
CA VAL A 62 10.52 4.28 4.24
C VAL A 62 10.21 5.38 3.24
N LYS A 63 10.15 5.02 1.96
CA LYS A 63 9.86 5.96 0.88
C LYS A 63 8.55 5.66 0.17
N GLY A 64 7.90 4.58 0.53
CA GLY A 64 6.61 4.23 -0.03
C GLY A 64 6.12 2.92 0.54
N TYR A 65 4.87 2.59 0.23
CA TYR A 65 4.30 1.33 0.69
C TYR A 65 3.17 0.90 -0.22
N CYS A 66 2.82 -0.38 -0.09
CA CYS A 66 1.78 -1.00 -0.90
C CYS A 66 1.07 -2.01 -0.03
N TYR A 67 -0.26 -2.07 -0.13
CA TYR A 67 -0.98 -3.14 0.54
C TYR A 67 -2.11 -3.66 -0.34
N LEU A 68 -2.49 -4.89 -0.05
CA LEU A 68 -3.57 -5.57 -0.76
C LEU A 68 -4.77 -5.70 0.17
N GLY A 69 -5.95 -5.49 -0.37
CA GLY A 69 -7.19 -5.69 0.36
C GLY A 69 -8.19 -6.40 -0.53
N ARG A 70 -9.27 -6.89 0.07
CA ARG A 70 -10.32 -7.50 -0.71
C ARG A 70 -11.05 -6.42 -1.47
N TYR A 71 -11.20 -6.63 -2.78
CA TYR A 71 -11.84 -5.63 -3.64
C TYR A 71 -13.26 -5.34 -3.18
N ARG A 72 -14.04 -6.40 -2.93
CA ARG A 72 -15.38 -6.30 -2.36
C ARG A 72 -15.64 -7.57 -1.57
N GLU A 73 -16.39 -7.47 -0.48
CA GLU A 73 -16.67 -8.61 0.37
C GLU A 73 -17.85 -9.41 -0.16
N ARG A 74 -17.79 -9.77 -1.44
CA ARG A 74 -18.79 -10.62 -2.09
C ARG A 74 -18.12 -11.84 -2.68
N PHE A 75 -18.81 -12.96 -2.64
CA PHE A 75 -18.28 -14.22 -3.15
C PHE A 75 -17.85 -14.11 -4.62
N ALA A 76 -18.56 -13.32 -5.41
CA ALA A 76 -18.22 -13.13 -6.83
C ALA A 76 -16.82 -12.52 -7.03
N TYR A 77 -16.30 -11.81 -6.04
CA TYR A 77 -15.00 -11.14 -6.14
C TYR A 77 -13.93 -11.81 -5.29
N ARG A 78 -14.12 -13.07 -4.90
CA ARG A 78 -13.20 -13.77 -4.00
C ARG A 78 -11.80 -13.95 -4.56
N HIS A 79 -11.63 -13.85 -5.88
CA HIS A 79 -10.33 -13.95 -6.54
C HIS A 79 -9.78 -12.60 -7.00
N THR A 80 -10.38 -11.53 -6.52
CA THR A 80 -9.99 -10.15 -6.89
C THR A 80 -9.50 -9.42 -5.67
N LEU A 81 -8.33 -8.81 -5.79
CA LEU A 81 -7.76 -7.95 -4.75
C LEU A 81 -7.63 -6.53 -5.28
N GLU A 82 -7.63 -5.59 -4.36
CA GLU A 82 -7.34 -4.20 -4.66
C GLU A 82 -5.98 -3.88 -4.09
N ASP A 83 -5.11 -3.25 -4.90
CA ASP A 83 -3.83 -2.78 -4.42
C ASP A 83 -3.88 -1.27 -4.22
N SER A 84 -3.18 -0.81 -3.18
CA SER A 84 -3.04 0.60 -2.88
C SER A 84 -1.56 0.90 -2.73
N ILE A 85 -1.07 1.88 -3.48
CA ILE A 85 0.35 2.23 -3.51
C ILE A 85 0.50 3.72 -3.28
N TYR A 86 1.31 4.09 -2.29
CA TYR A 86 1.56 5.49 -1.94
C TYR A 86 3.05 5.71 -1.81
N ILE A 87 3.57 6.72 -2.52
CA ILE A 87 4.99 7.03 -2.56
C ILE A 87 5.23 8.39 -1.93
N ASP A 88 6.30 8.51 -1.14
CA ASP A 88 6.73 9.78 -0.58
C ASP A 88 6.91 10.79 -1.72
N PRO A 89 6.37 12.02 -1.59
CA PRO A 89 6.45 13.00 -2.68
C PRO A 89 7.87 13.33 -3.10
N GLY A 90 8.86 13.19 -2.22
CA GLY A 90 10.26 13.39 -2.57
C GLY A 90 10.92 12.22 -3.25
N PHE A 91 10.20 11.11 -3.41
CA PHE A 91 10.76 9.89 -3.99
C PHE A 91 10.00 9.41 -5.22
N GLN A 92 9.15 10.23 -5.79
CA GLN A 92 8.39 9.89 -6.99
C GLN A 92 9.30 9.83 -8.21
N LYS A 93 8.86 9.11 -9.25
CA LYS A 93 9.56 8.95 -10.52
C LYS A 93 10.91 8.22 -10.39
N ARG A 94 11.03 7.37 -9.38
CA ARG A 94 12.24 6.55 -9.18
C ARG A 94 11.96 5.07 -9.36
N GLY A 95 10.76 4.71 -9.86
CA GLY A 95 10.41 3.33 -10.10
C GLY A 95 9.92 2.58 -8.88
N ALA A 96 9.73 3.24 -7.74
CA ALA A 96 9.29 2.58 -6.51
C ALA A 96 7.88 2.00 -6.66
N GLY A 97 6.96 2.78 -7.25
CA GLY A 97 5.60 2.31 -7.47
C GLY A 97 5.54 1.08 -8.35
N LYS A 98 6.31 1.08 -9.43
CA LYS A 98 6.38 -0.08 -10.32
C LYS A 98 6.97 -1.30 -9.63
N ALA A 99 8.00 -1.11 -8.83
CA ALA A 99 8.63 -2.21 -8.09
C ALA A 99 7.66 -2.82 -7.08
N LEU A 100 6.93 -1.97 -6.35
CA LEU A 100 5.92 -2.44 -5.41
C LEU A 100 4.80 -3.19 -6.13
N LEU A 101 4.31 -2.64 -7.23
CA LEU A 101 3.25 -3.26 -8.01
C LEU A 101 3.67 -4.63 -8.53
N ARG A 102 4.91 -4.75 -9.03
CA ARG A 102 5.41 -6.04 -9.51
C ARG A 102 5.43 -7.08 -8.40
N ARG A 103 5.88 -6.69 -7.21
CA ARG A 103 5.89 -7.61 -6.07
C ARG A 103 4.48 -8.01 -5.67
N ALA A 104 3.53 -7.07 -5.72
CA ALA A 104 2.13 -7.34 -5.40
C ALA A 104 1.51 -8.30 -6.41
N ILE A 105 1.78 -8.11 -7.71
CA ILE A 105 1.28 -8.98 -8.76
C ILE A 105 1.82 -10.40 -8.58
N ASP A 106 3.13 -10.52 -8.36
CA ASP A 106 3.75 -11.84 -8.18
C ASP A 106 3.17 -12.55 -6.97
N TRP A 107 2.97 -11.82 -5.87
CA TRP A 107 2.37 -12.39 -4.67
C TRP A 107 0.95 -12.87 -4.93
N ALA A 108 0.13 -12.04 -5.59
CA ALA A 108 -1.26 -12.37 -5.86
C ALA A 108 -1.36 -13.61 -6.76
N GLU A 109 -0.54 -13.68 -7.80
CA GLU A 109 -0.54 -14.84 -8.68
C GLU A 109 -0.16 -16.12 -7.93
N SER A 110 0.86 -16.06 -7.08
CA SER A 110 1.33 -17.23 -6.34
C SER A 110 0.32 -17.67 -5.28
N HIS A 111 -0.63 -16.81 -4.90
CA HIS A 111 -1.66 -17.13 -3.92
C HIS A 111 -3.03 -17.38 -4.55
N GLY A 112 -3.09 -17.53 -5.86
CA GLY A 112 -4.32 -17.96 -6.55
C GLY A 112 -5.31 -16.86 -6.87
N TYR A 113 -4.93 -15.60 -6.71
CA TYR A 113 -5.78 -14.49 -7.09
C TYR A 113 -5.69 -14.25 -8.59
N ARG A 114 -6.80 -13.89 -9.21
CA ARG A 114 -6.90 -13.77 -10.68
C ARG A 114 -6.88 -12.34 -11.17
N GLN A 115 -7.28 -11.38 -10.31
CA GLN A 115 -7.35 -9.98 -10.70
C GLN A 115 -6.80 -9.11 -9.60
N LEU A 116 -6.13 -8.04 -10.01
CA LEU A 116 -5.62 -7.03 -9.11
C LEU A 116 -6.06 -5.67 -9.64
N ILE A 117 -6.89 -4.97 -8.87
CA ILE A 117 -7.41 -3.66 -9.26
C ILE A 117 -6.60 -2.60 -8.54
N GLY A 118 -5.98 -1.71 -9.33
CA GLY A 118 -5.06 -0.73 -8.81
C GLY A 118 -5.73 0.52 -8.27
N ASN A 119 -5.20 1.01 -7.16
CA ASN A 119 -5.58 2.29 -6.57
C ASN A 119 -4.28 2.97 -6.18
N VAL A 120 -3.75 3.79 -7.08
CA VAL A 120 -2.41 4.35 -6.95
C VAL A 120 -2.52 5.83 -6.60
N GLY A 121 -1.97 6.21 -5.43
CA GLY A 121 -1.89 7.59 -4.98
C GLY A 121 -0.62 8.30 -5.42
N ASP A 122 0.02 7.79 -6.47
CA ASP A 122 1.26 8.33 -7.00
C ASP A 122 0.98 8.92 -8.38
N SER A 123 1.31 10.21 -8.54
CA SER A 123 1.10 10.92 -9.80
C SER A 123 2.11 10.55 -10.88
N GLU A 124 3.02 9.66 -10.58
CA GLU A 124 4.06 9.19 -11.50
C GLU A 124 3.47 8.51 -12.73
N ASN A 125 2.28 7.98 -12.57
CA ASN A 125 1.58 7.33 -13.66
C ASN A 125 0.91 8.36 -14.56
#